data_7ef78e6fda3eb99d1d5306c8a8381cda
#
_entry.id   7ef78e6fda3eb99d1d5306c8a8381cda
#
_cell.length_a   1.000
_cell.length_b   1.000
_cell.length_c   1.000
_cell.angle_alpha   90.00
_cell.angle_beta   90.00
_cell.angle_gamma   90.00
#
_symmetry.space_group_name_H-M   'P 1'
#
loop_
_entity.id
_entity.type
_entity.pdbx_description
1 polymer ?
#
loop_
_entity_poly.entity_id
_entity_poly.type
_entity_poly.pdbx_seq_one_letter_code
_entity_poly.pdbx_strand_id
1 'polypeptide(L)'
;MAEEECELNEKQKREIAKWFLLNSPAGEIQYIAKDLRSVLNDEKVYNEAASEAFPLYNKSHLICLELPNRSGDVLVTSYNELEENEFLDPRTAQVATVDHVKQVCTDVRPAADEELSSPYIEEFRCALDAELLKYVAEAYPKGICSVYCVDGKDVEGPGSNFELVVVISAAKNSPQNFCNGSWRSVWNIEFKEDVQMLEVRGKLQVGAHYYEEGNVQLDAKHECKDATIFQAPDDCAISIANIIRHHEAEYLESLEASYSNLPDTTFKDLRRKLPVTRTQFPWHNTLQFSLTRDIQKELGIDK
;
A
#
# COMPACT_ATOMS: atom_id res chain seq x y z
N MET A 1 45.60 15.55 -6.24
CA MET A 1 44.61 15.54 -7.31
C MET A 1 43.35 16.08 -6.67
N ALA A 2 42.87 17.24 -7.09
CA ALA A 2 41.59 17.75 -6.62
C ALA A 2 40.50 16.81 -7.17
N GLU A 3 39.71 16.22 -6.30
CA GLU A 3 38.47 15.58 -6.69
C GLU A 3 37.61 16.68 -7.33
N GLU A 4 37.35 16.58 -8.63
CA GLU A 4 36.31 17.38 -9.28
C GLU A 4 35.00 17.00 -8.60
N GLU A 5 34.50 17.85 -7.72
CA GLU A 5 33.13 17.75 -7.22
C GLU A 5 32.20 17.82 -8.42
N CYS A 6 31.62 16.70 -8.79
CA CYS A 6 30.64 16.62 -9.85
C CYS A 6 29.35 17.28 -9.34
N GLU A 7 29.23 18.60 -9.53
CA GLU A 7 28.00 19.30 -9.17
C GLU A 7 26.82 18.76 -10.01
N LEU A 8 25.83 18.21 -9.33
CA LEU A 8 24.60 17.75 -9.97
C LEU A 8 23.83 18.96 -10.54
N ASN A 9 23.36 18.84 -11.76
CA ASN A 9 22.48 19.86 -12.34
C ASN A 9 21.05 19.78 -11.75
N GLU A 10 20.25 20.85 -11.93
CA GLU A 10 18.88 20.93 -11.36
C GLU A 10 18.01 19.72 -11.74
N LYS A 11 18.10 19.25 -13.00
CA LYS A 11 17.34 18.10 -13.48
C LYS A 11 17.73 16.81 -12.72
N GLN A 12 19.03 16.58 -12.50
CA GLN A 12 19.51 15.42 -11.76
C GLN A 12 19.08 15.48 -10.29
N LYS A 13 19.17 16.66 -9.67
CA LYS A 13 18.69 16.89 -8.28
C LYS A 13 17.20 16.59 -8.17
N ARG A 14 16.39 17.05 -9.13
CA ARG A 14 14.94 16.79 -9.17
C ARG A 14 14.62 15.29 -9.31
N GLU A 15 15.27 14.59 -10.23
CA GLU A 15 15.05 13.14 -10.40
C GLU A 15 15.45 12.33 -9.15
N ILE A 16 16.54 12.68 -8.51
CA ILE A 16 16.96 12.06 -7.24
C ILE A 16 15.93 12.35 -6.14
N ALA A 17 15.49 13.60 -6.02
CA ALA A 17 14.48 13.98 -5.03
C ALA A 17 13.16 13.23 -5.25
N LYS A 18 12.70 13.18 -6.49
CA LYS A 18 11.52 12.40 -6.89
C LYS A 18 11.67 10.92 -6.54
N TRP A 19 12.83 10.33 -6.79
CA TRP A 19 13.09 8.95 -6.44
C TRP A 19 12.98 8.69 -4.94
N PHE A 20 13.57 9.56 -4.09
CA PHE A 20 13.45 9.43 -2.64
C PHE A 20 12.01 9.53 -2.15
N LEU A 21 11.22 10.46 -2.69
CA LEU A 21 9.81 10.61 -2.34
C LEU A 21 8.99 9.37 -2.75
N LEU A 22 9.19 8.87 -3.96
CA LEU A 22 8.44 7.70 -4.46
C LEU A 22 8.78 6.41 -3.72
N ASN A 23 10.02 6.27 -3.22
CA ASN A 23 10.47 5.09 -2.48
C ASN A 23 10.38 5.28 -0.95
N SER A 24 9.65 6.28 -0.49
CA SER A 24 9.41 6.48 0.94
C SER A 24 8.61 5.31 1.51
N PRO A 25 8.98 4.78 2.69
CA PRO A 25 8.17 3.78 3.37
C PRO A 25 6.75 4.26 3.63
N ALA A 26 5.81 3.33 3.77
CA ALA A 26 4.42 3.66 4.00
C ALA A 26 4.24 4.52 5.28
N GLY A 27 3.55 5.64 5.13
CA GLY A 27 3.30 6.59 6.22
C GLY A 27 4.46 7.55 6.55
N GLU A 28 5.60 7.47 5.82
CA GLU A 28 6.80 8.25 6.16
C GLU A 28 7.13 9.35 5.14
N ILE A 29 6.40 9.47 4.04
CA ILE A 29 6.72 10.43 2.98
C ILE A 29 6.85 11.87 3.48
N GLN A 30 6.04 12.28 4.46
CA GLN A 30 6.10 13.64 5.02
C GLN A 30 7.40 13.90 5.80
N TYR A 31 7.93 12.90 6.49
CA TYR A 31 9.22 13.00 7.18
C TYR A 31 10.37 13.07 6.17
N ILE A 32 10.36 12.19 5.18
CA ILE A 32 11.36 12.17 4.10
C ILE A 32 11.30 13.47 3.29
N ALA A 33 10.12 14.00 3.00
CA ALA A 33 9.94 15.26 2.31
C ALA A 33 10.57 16.44 3.07
N LYS A 34 10.38 16.48 4.40
CA LYS A 34 10.99 17.51 5.27
C LYS A 34 12.52 17.43 5.25
N ASP A 35 13.07 16.23 5.38
CA ASP A 35 14.52 16.03 5.39
C ASP A 35 15.13 16.33 4.02
N LEU A 36 14.49 15.88 2.95
CA LEU A 36 14.91 16.12 1.58
C LEU A 36 14.92 17.63 1.24
N ARG A 37 13.90 18.37 1.67
CA ARG A 37 13.82 19.81 1.51
C ARG A 37 15.01 20.53 2.18
N SER A 38 15.41 20.05 3.37
CA SER A 38 16.54 20.58 4.11
C SER A 38 17.88 20.25 3.41
N VAL A 39 18.01 19.07 2.83
CA VAL A 39 19.24 18.64 2.14
C VAL A 39 19.39 19.34 0.79
N LEU A 40 18.32 19.46 0.02
CA LEU A 40 18.34 20.13 -1.30
C LEU A 40 18.66 21.62 -1.16
N ASN A 41 18.16 22.27 -0.12
CA ASN A 41 18.24 23.71 0.10
C ASN A 41 17.89 24.55 -1.15
N ASP A 42 16.98 24.02 -1.96
CA ASP A 42 16.48 24.62 -3.20
C ASP A 42 14.97 24.35 -3.30
N GLU A 43 14.19 25.36 -2.93
CA GLU A 43 12.72 25.27 -2.88
C GLU A 43 12.08 25.02 -4.26
N LYS A 44 12.69 25.54 -5.33
CA LYS A 44 12.16 25.35 -6.69
C LYS A 44 12.28 23.88 -7.09
N VAL A 45 13.48 23.32 -6.99
CA VAL A 45 13.76 21.92 -7.34
C VAL A 45 12.93 20.98 -6.47
N TYR A 46 12.79 21.28 -5.16
CA TYR A 46 11.95 20.51 -4.26
C TYR A 46 10.47 20.52 -4.68
N ASN A 47 9.90 21.70 -4.93
CA ASN A 47 8.48 21.84 -5.28
C ASN A 47 8.16 21.15 -6.62
N GLU A 48 9.03 21.23 -7.61
CA GLU A 48 8.89 20.50 -8.87
C GLU A 48 8.91 18.98 -8.64
N ALA A 49 9.86 18.47 -7.86
CA ALA A 49 9.92 17.05 -7.53
C ALA A 49 8.71 16.57 -6.72
N ALA A 50 8.28 17.35 -5.73
CA ALA A 50 7.14 17.02 -4.87
C ALA A 50 5.82 17.00 -5.64
N SER A 51 5.58 17.99 -6.51
CA SER A 51 4.35 18.05 -7.33
C SER A 51 4.20 16.85 -8.26
N GLU A 52 5.30 16.27 -8.72
CA GLU A 52 5.27 15.05 -9.54
C GLU A 52 5.21 13.75 -8.72
N ALA A 53 5.91 13.71 -7.57
CA ALA A 53 6.05 12.49 -6.79
C ALA A 53 4.84 12.18 -5.91
N PHE A 54 4.30 13.19 -5.20
CA PHE A 54 3.21 12.98 -4.25
C PHE A 54 1.94 12.39 -4.86
N PRO A 55 1.43 12.84 -6.03
CA PRO A 55 0.27 12.22 -6.65
C PRO A 55 0.48 10.74 -6.95
N LEU A 56 1.66 10.37 -7.48
CA LEU A 56 2.01 9.00 -7.80
C LEU A 56 2.15 8.14 -6.53
N TYR A 57 2.83 8.67 -5.51
CA TYR A 57 2.96 7.99 -4.22
C TYR A 57 1.60 7.75 -3.57
N ASN A 58 0.76 8.78 -3.49
CA ASN A 58 -0.55 8.68 -2.84
C ASN A 58 -1.44 7.64 -3.52
N LYS A 59 -1.49 7.62 -4.84
CA LYS A 59 -2.24 6.62 -5.61
C LYS A 59 -1.68 5.21 -5.45
N SER A 60 -0.36 5.04 -5.49
CA SER A 60 0.28 3.73 -5.34
C SER A 60 0.21 3.16 -3.92
N HIS A 61 0.13 4.04 -2.92
CA HIS A 61 -0.01 3.66 -1.52
C HIS A 61 -1.45 3.63 -1.03
N LEU A 62 -2.44 3.89 -1.91
CA LEU A 62 -3.87 3.87 -1.60
C LEU A 62 -4.16 4.69 -0.33
N ILE A 63 -3.69 5.93 -0.33
CA ILE A 63 -3.83 6.79 0.86
C ILE A 63 -5.30 7.11 1.09
N CYS A 64 -5.71 7.01 2.34
CA CYS A 64 -7.03 7.41 2.78
C CYS A 64 -7.00 8.81 3.36
N LEU A 65 -7.95 9.64 2.95
CA LEU A 65 -8.13 11.01 3.43
C LEU A 65 -9.53 11.20 3.98
N GLU A 66 -9.61 11.84 5.14
CA GLU A 66 -10.89 12.21 5.75
C GLU A 66 -11.54 13.34 4.94
N LEU A 67 -12.82 13.16 4.61
CA LEU A 67 -13.62 14.19 3.97
C LEU A 67 -13.95 15.33 4.95
N PRO A 68 -14.11 16.57 4.47
CA PRO A 68 -14.52 17.69 5.30
C PRO A 68 -15.79 17.38 6.11
N ASN A 69 -15.86 17.93 7.31
CA ASN A 69 -16.99 17.73 8.24
C ASN A 69 -17.19 16.28 8.71
N ARG A 70 -16.19 15.41 8.57
CA ARG A 70 -16.26 13.99 8.92
C ARG A 70 -17.40 13.26 8.19
N SER A 71 -17.66 13.64 6.93
CA SER A 71 -18.71 13.02 6.13
C SER A 71 -18.33 11.63 5.60
N GLY A 72 -17.08 11.21 5.78
CA GLY A 72 -16.54 9.92 5.35
C GLY A 72 -15.07 10.00 5.06
N ASP A 73 -14.57 8.97 4.41
CA ASP A 73 -13.18 8.85 3.97
C ASP A 73 -13.14 8.57 2.46
N VAL A 74 -12.17 9.15 1.76
CA VAL A 74 -11.91 8.86 0.35
C VAL A 74 -10.54 8.22 0.18
N LEU A 75 -10.49 7.13 -0.57
CA LEU A 75 -9.24 6.53 -1.02
C LEU A 75 -8.74 7.25 -2.27
N VAL A 76 -7.45 7.59 -2.29
CA VAL A 76 -6.79 8.19 -3.45
C VAL A 76 -6.23 7.07 -4.32
N THR A 77 -6.89 6.80 -5.45
CA THR A 77 -6.52 5.71 -6.36
C THR A 77 -6.67 6.15 -7.82
N SER A 78 -6.07 5.41 -8.74
CA SER A 78 -6.30 5.63 -10.17
C SER A 78 -7.68 5.12 -10.65
N TYR A 79 -8.42 4.41 -9.82
CA TYR A 79 -9.71 3.81 -10.17
C TYR A 79 -10.90 4.74 -9.92
N ASN A 80 -10.71 5.75 -9.07
CA ASN A 80 -11.73 6.75 -8.75
C ASN A 80 -11.32 8.19 -9.08
N GLU A 81 -10.19 8.37 -9.76
CA GLU A 81 -9.76 9.67 -10.27
C GLU A 81 -10.62 10.07 -11.48
N LEU A 82 -11.30 11.19 -11.38
CA LEU A 82 -12.15 11.75 -12.47
C LEU A 82 -11.36 12.73 -13.30
N GLU A 83 -10.84 13.76 -12.65
CA GLU A 83 -9.94 14.76 -13.20
C GLU A 83 -8.70 14.87 -12.33
N GLU A 84 -7.72 15.68 -12.75
CA GLU A 84 -6.50 15.89 -11.96
C GLU A 84 -6.85 16.36 -10.54
N ASN A 85 -6.45 15.59 -9.55
CA ASN A 85 -6.70 15.78 -8.11
C ASN A 85 -8.17 15.64 -7.65
N GLU A 86 -9.09 15.16 -8.48
CA GLU A 86 -10.48 14.90 -8.13
C GLU A 86 -10.76 13.40 -8.00
N PHE A 87 -11.27 12.99 -6.83
CA PHE A 87 -11.48 11.58 -6.50
C PHE A 87 -12.92 11.34 -6.04
N LEU A 88 -13.59 10.41 -6.71
CA LEU A 88 -14.97 10.02 -6.39
C LEU A 88 -14.99 9.09 -5.16
N ASP A 89 -15.84 9.42 -4.18
CA ASP A 89 -16.30 8.45 -3.20
C ASP A 89 -17.70 7.94 -3.59
N PRO A 90 -17.80 6.69 -4.07
CA PRO A 90 -19.09 6.19 -4.55
C PRO A 90 -20.11 5.94 -3.44
N ARG A 91 -19.69 5.82 -2.17
CA ARG A 91 -20.62 5.63 -1.04
C ARG A 91 -21.42 6.88 -0.69
N THR A 92 -20.75 8.03 -0.73
CA THR A 92 -21.39 9.31 -0.41
C THR A 92 -21.83 10.07 -1.65
N ALA A 93 -21.52 9.57 -2.84
CA ALA A 93 -21.70 10.25 -4.12
C ALA A 93 -21.09 11.66 -4.10
N GLN A 94 -19.87 11.76 -3.56
CA GLN A 94 -19.13 13.00 -3.46
C GLN A 94 -17.80 12.90 -4.19
N VAL A 95 -17.34 14.02 -4.74
CA VAL A 95 -16.04 14.15 -5.37
C VAL A 95 -15.17 15.05 -4.50
N ALA A 96 -14.05 14.51 -4.07
CA ALA A 96 -13.10 15.21 -3.21
C ALA A 96 -11.94 15.79 -4.03
N THR A 97 -11.63 17.06 -3.83
CA THR A 97 -10.40 17.67 -4.36
C THR A 97 -9.26 17.52 -3.36
N VAL A 98 -8.15 16.97 -3.80
CA VAL A 98 -7.02 16.57 -2.94
C VAL A 98 -5.79 17.44 -3.18
N ASP A 99 -5.24 18.02 -2.11
CA ASP A 99 -3.87 18.54 -2.09
C ASP A 99 -2.92 17.36 -1.78
N HIS A 100 -2.30 16.82 -2.81
CA HIS A 100 -1.43 15.65 -2.69
C HIS A 100 -0.22 15.87 -1.80
N VAL A 101 0.38 17.06 -1.85
CA VAL A 101 1.59 17.37 -1.06
C VAL A 101 1.27 17.46 0.42
N LYS A 102 0.14 18.07 0.78
CA LYS A 102 -0.32 18.15 2.16
C LYS A 102 -1.05 16.89 2.63
N GLN A 103 -1.46 16.04 1.67
CA GLN A 103 -2.29 14.84 1.94
C GLN A 103 -3.57 15.20 2.70
N VAL A 104 -4.30 16.17 2.18
CA VAL A 104 -5.58 16.62 2.75
C VAL A 104 -6.62 16.82 1.65
N CYS A 105 -7.88 16.58 1.99
CA CYS A 105 -9.01 16.97 1.16
C CYS A 105 -9.27 18.47 1.36
N THR A 106 -9.26 19.25 0.28
CA THR A 106 -9.41 20.70 0.31
C THR A 106 -10.83 21.16 0.04
N ASP A 107 -11.55 20.44 -0.78
CA ASP A 107 -12.92 20.74 -1.16
C ASP A 107 -13.71 19.47 -1.47
N VAL A 108 -15.04 19.55 -1.44
CA VAL A 108 -15.94 18.45 -1.76
C VAL A 108 -17.15 18.98 -2.50
N ARG A 109 -17.48 18.34 -3.63
CA ARG A 109 -18.70 18.61 -4.39
C ARG A 109 -19.55 17.35 -4.54
N PRO A 110 -20.87 17.46 -4.75
CA PRO A 110 -21.67 16.32 -5.19
C PRO A 110 -21.17 15.79 -6.52
N ALA A 111 -21.20 14.48 -6.70
CA ALA A 111 -20.92 13.86 -8.00
C ALA A 111 -22.06 14.20 -9.00
N ALA A 112 -21.72 14.42 -10.26
CA ALA A 112 -22.68 14.53 -11.34
C ALA A 112 -23.23 13.14 -11.71
N ASP A 113 -24.41 13.10 -12.30
CA ASP A 113 -25.05 11.83 -12.69
C ASP A 113 -24.18 11.00 -13.65
N GLU A 114 -23.43 11.66 -14.51
CA GLU A 114 -22.51 11.03 -15.49
C GLU A 114 -21.25 10.43 -14.83
N GLU A 115 -20.92 10.86 -13.61
CA GLU A 115 -19.77 10.36 -12.84
C GLU A 115 -20.14 9.10 -12.03
N LEU A 116 -21.43 8.86 -11.82
CA LEU A 116 -21.97 7.72 -11.09
C LEU A 116 -22.26 6.54 -12.02
N SER A 117 -22.33 5.35 -11.44
CA SER A 117 -22.73 4.14 -12.16
C SER A 117 -24.24 4.05 -12.28
N SER A 118 -24.74 3.35 -13.31
CA SER A 118 -26.16 3.05 -13.48
C SER A 118 -26.73 2.31 -12.29
N PRO A 119 -28.04 2.34 -12.05
CA PRO A 119 -28.66 1.61 -10.94
C PRO A 119 -28.39 0.10 -10.98
N TYR A 120 -28.25 -0.48 -12.17
CA TYR A 120 -27.92 -1.89 -12.33
C TYR A 120 -26.52 -2.24 -11.81
N ILE A 121 -25.52 -1.46 -12.19
CA ILE A 121 -24.15 -1.62 -11.71
C ILE A 121 -24.05 -1.31 -10.22
N GLU A 122 -24.76 -0.28 -9.77
CA GLU A 122 -24.75 0.14 -8.38
C GLU A 122 -25.30 -0.94 -7.44
N GLU A 123 -26.23 -1.78 -7.90
CA GLU A 123 -26.72 -2.94 -7.16
C GLU A 123 -25.58 -3.95 -6.88
N PHE A 124 -24.77 -4.33 -7.88
CA PHE A 124 -23.60 -5.18 -7.70
C PHE A 124 -22.53 -4.53 -6.83
N ARG A 125 -22.25 -3.23 -7.09
CA ARG A 125 -21.25 -2.49 -6.35
C ARG A 125 -21.59 -2.39 -4.85
N CYS A 126 -22.83 -2.03 -4.53
CA CYS A 126 -23.29 -1.89 -3.15
C CYS A 126 -23.33 -3.22 -2.41
N ALA A 127 -23.80 -4.30 -3.05
CA ALA A 127 -23.80 -5.64 -2.46
C ALA A 127 -22.37 -6.08 -2.10
N LEU A 128 -21.43 -5.93 -3.04
CA LEU A 128 -20.02 -6.27 -2.81
C LEU A 128 -19.36 -5.39 -1.75
N ASP A 129 -19.61 -4.09 -1.79
CA ASP A 129 -19.10 -3.14 -0.81
C ASP A 129 -19.56 -3.48 0.61
N ALA A 130 -20.82 -3.86 0.77
CA ALA A 130 -21.38 -4.24 2.07
C ALA A 130 -20.72 -5.51 2.66
N GLU A 131 -20.45 -6.52 1.84
CA GLU A 131 -19.76 -7.74 2.29
C GLU A 131 -18.28 -7.48 2.62
N LEU A 132 -17.61 -6.64 1.82
CA LEU A 132 -16.23 -6.28 2.06
C LEU A 132 -16.04 -5.40 3.29
N LEU A 133 -16.97 -4.50 3.59
CA LEU A 133 -16.95 -3.73 4.83
C LEU A 133 -16.96 -4.64 6.07
N LYS A 134 -17.76 -5.71 6.06
CA LYS A 134 -17.79 -6.69 7.16
C LYS A 134 -16.43 -7.39 7.27
N TYR A 135 -15.89 -7.84 6.15
CA TYR A 135 -14.59 -8.52 6.12
C TYR A 135 -13.45 -7.61 6.62
N VAL A 136 -13.36 -6.39 6.10
CA VAL A 136 -12.28 -5.47 6.46
C VAL A 136 -12.38 -5.04 7.93
N ALA A 137 -13.58 -4.81 8.46
CA ALA A 137 -13.77 -4.50 9.87
C ALA A 137 -13.29 -5.64 10.80
N GLU A 138 -13.43 -6.90 10.36
CA GLU A 138 -12.98 -8.08 11.10
C GLU A 138 -11.46 -8.29 10.98
N ALA A 139 -10.92 -8.22 9.75
CA ALA A 139 -9.55 -8.62 9.42
C ALA A 139 -8.51 -7.50 9.65
N TYR A 140 -8.86 -6.26 9.40
CA TYR A 140 -7.94 -5.12 9.38
C TYR A 140 -8.39 -4.00 10.33
N PRO A 141 -7.88 -3.95 11.56
CA PRO A 141 -8.16 -2.83 12.46
C PRO A 141 -7.77 -1.49 11.81
N LYS A 142 -8.73 -0.59 11.62
CA LYS A 142 -8.58 0.68 10.88
C LYS A 142 -8.31 0.50 9.37
N GLY A 143 -8.56 -0.66 8.81
CA GLY A 143 -8.55 -0.87 7.37
C GLY A 143 -9.74 -0.21 6.70
N ILE A 144 -9.56 0.15 5.44
CA ILE A 144 -10.57 0.78 4.59
C ILE A 144 -10.64 -0.01 3.29
N CYS A 145 -11.85 -0.16 2.78
CA CYS A 145 -12.08 -0.69 1.44
C CYS A 145 -13.00 0.24 0.65
N SER A 146 -12.98 0.11 -0.64
CA SER A 146 -13.97 0.71 -1.54
C SER A 146 -14.10 -0.12 -2.81
N VAL A 147 -15.27 -0.05 -3.44
CA VAL A 147 -15.56 -0.73 -4.70
C VAL A 147 -15.89 0.31 -5.75
N TYR A 148 -15.17 0.27 -6.86
CA TYR A 148 -15.31 1.19 -7.97
C TYR A 148 -15.76 0.46 -9.23
N CYS A 149 -16.62 1.07 -10.04
CA CYS A 149 -16.87 0.65 -11.41
C CYS A 149 -15.86 1.39 -12.32
N VAL A 150 -15.03 0.63 -13.02
CA VAL A 150 -13.99 1.20 -13.90
C VAL A 150 -14.35 1.10 -15.37
N ASP A 151 -15.20 0.16 -15.72
CA ASP A 151 -15.73 0.00 -17.07
C ASP A 151 -17.21 -0.39 -17.02
N GLY A 152 -17.97 0.01 -18.05
CA GLY A 152 -19.39 -0.30 -18.18
C GLY A 152 -20.30 0.46 -17.21
N LYS A 153 -19.94 1.68 -16.78
CA LYS A 153 -20.74 2.48 -15.84
C LYS A 153 -22.19 2.72 -16.28
N ASP A 154 -22.43 2.77 -17.59
CA ASP A 154 -23.71 3.05 -18.23
C ASP A 154 -24.55 1.80 -18.54
N VAL A 155 -24.09 0.62 -18.15
CA VAL A 155 -24.81 -0.64 -18.36
C VAL A 155 -26.11 -0.66 -17.55
N GLU A 156 -27.25 -0.83 -18.23
CA GLU A 156 -28.58 -0.78 -17.62
C GLU A 156 -29.22 -2.16 -17.37
N GLY A 157 -28.55 -3.25 -17.76
CA GLY A 157 -29.11 -4.59 -17.60
C GLY A 157 -28.19 -5.72 -18.05
N PRO A 158 -28.64 -6.97 -17.92
CA PRO A 158 -27.88 -8.13 -18.39
C PRO A 158 -27.67 -8.04 -19.90
N GLY A 159 -26.53 -8.47 -20.38
CA GLY A 159 -26.21 -8.43 -21.79
C GLY A 159 -25.09 -7.46 -22.16
N SER A 160 -24.45 -6.88 -21.19
CA SER A 160 -23.30 -6.00 -21.35
C SER A 160 -22.22 -6.28 -20.31
N ASN A 161 -20.98 -6.07 -20.71
CA ASN A 161 -19.84 -6.29 -19.83
C ASN A 161 -19.62 -5.07 -18.94
N PHE A 162 -19.15 -5.30 -17.73
CA PHE A 162 -18.66 -4.26 -16.84
C PHE A 162 -17.55 -4.80 -15.95
N GLU A 163 -16.78 -3.91 -15.36
CA GLU A 163 -15.69 -4.26 -14.46
C GLU A 163 -15.80 -3.48 -13.14
N LEU A 164 -15.76 -4.24 -12.04
CA LEU A 164 -15.62 -3.67 -10.70
C LEU A 164 -14.19 -3.88 -10.19
N VAL A 165 -13.68 -2.88 -9.49
CA VAL A 165 -12.40 -2.95 -8.79
C VAL A 165 -12.61 -2.73 -7.31
N VAL A 166 -12.18 -3.72 -6.53
CA VAL A 166 -12.11 -3.64 -5.08
C VAL A 166 -10.73 -3.16 -4.67
N VAL A 167 -10.68 -2.20 -3.79
CA VAL A 167 -9.45 -1.69 -3.20
C VAL A 167 -9.55 -1.83 -1.69
N ILE A 168 -8.55 -2.48 -1.08
CA ILE A 168 -8.42 -2.59 0.37
C ILE A 168 -7.08 -1.98 0.78
N SER A 169 -7.10 -1.09 1.76
CA SER A 169 -5.91 -0.44 2.31
C SER A 169 -5.95 -0.46 3.82
N ALA A 170 -4.86 -0.91 4.42
CA ALA A 170 -4.68 -0.84 5.87
C ALA A 170 -3.24 -0.43 6.16
N ALA A 171 -3.06 0.48 7.10
CA ALA A 171 -1.76 0.94 7.51
C ALA A 171 -1.65 0.99 9.03
N LYS A 172 -0.49 0.61 9.52
CA LYS A 172 -0.12 0.74 10.93
C LYS A 172 1.13 1.61 11.01
N ASN A 173 0.97 2.80 11.53
CA ASN A 173 2.09 3.68 11.85
C ASN A 173 2.34 3.62 13.35
N SER A 174 3.52 3.15 13.76
CA SER A 174 3.89 2.95 15.16
C SER A 174 5.32 3.45 15.44
N PRO A 175 5.57 4.78 15.31
CA PRO A 175 6.90 5.35 15.49
C PRO A 175 7.50 5.05 16.87
N GLN A 176 6.65 4.92 17.89
CA GLN A 176 7.08 4.57 19.25
C GLN A 176 7.67 3.17 19.36
N ASN A 177 7.29 2.27 18.44
CA ASN A 177 7.81 0.91 18.35
C ASN A 177 8.79 0.76 17.17
N PHE A 178 9.24 1.86 16.59
CA PHE A 178 10.17 1.90 15.47
C PHE A 178 9.75 1.02 14.28
N CYS A 179 8.44 0.90 14.04
CA CYS A 179 7.94 0.13 12.93
C CYS A 179 6.69 0.76 12.29
N ASN A 180 6.64 0.67 10.96
CA ASN A 180 5.48 1.02 10.16
C ASN A 180 5.16 -0.14 9.23
N GLY A 181 3.89 -0.33 8.94
CA GLY A 181 3.44 -1.39 8.06
C GLY A 181 2.26 -0.96 7.21
N SER A 182 2.11 -1.57 6.05
CA SER A 182 0.97 -1.37 5.16
C SER A 182 0.55 -2.66 4.49
N TRP A 183 -0.74 -2.84 4.36
CA TRP A 183 -1.39 -3.84 3.53
C TRP A 183 -2.16 -3.12 2.44
N ARG A 184 -2.00 -3.55 1.21
CA ARG A 184 -2.73 -3.05 0.04
C ARG A 184 -3.14 -4.20 -0.83
N SER A 185 -4.41 -4.28 -1.17
CA SER A 185 -4.88 -5.24 -2.16
C SER A 185 -5.82 -4.58 -3.16
N VAL A 186 -5.70 -4.98 -4.40
CA VAL A 186 -6.52 -4.53 -5.52
C VAL A 186 -7.04 -5.75 -6.25
N TRP A 187 -8.35 -5.82 -6.43
CA TRP A 187 -9.02 -6.96 -7.03
C TRP A 187 -9.87 -6.50 -8.21
N ASN A 188 -9.50 -6.96 -9.41
CA ASN A 188 -10.26 -6.72 -10.62
C ASN A 188 -11.26 -7.86 -10.84
N ILE A 189 -12.51 -7.53 -11.06
CA ILE A 189 -13.63 -8.44 -11.23
C ILE A 189 -14.33 -8.11 -12.54
N GLU A 190 -14.16 -8.98 -13.53
CA GLU A 190 -14.79 -8.84 -14.85
C GLU A 190 -16.14 -9.59 -14.90
N PHE A 191 -17.21 -8.84 -15.15
CA PHE A 191 -18.54 -9.37 -15.43
C PHE A 191 -18.74 -9.40 -16.95
N LYS A 192 -19.00 -10.61 -17.50
CA LYS A 192 -19.21 -10.80 -18.94
C LYS A 192 -20.52 -11.55 -19.18
N GLU A 193 -21.29 -11.08 -20.14
CA GLU A 193 -22.63 -11.62 -20.46
C GLU A 193 -22.62 -13.12 -20.74
N ASP A 194 -21.69 -13.57 -21.59
CA ASP A 194 -21.65 -14.94 -22.10
C ASP A 194 -20.87 -15.91 -21.17
N VAL A 195 -20.38 -15.45 -20.04
CA VAL A 195 -19.51 -16.24 -19.19
C VAL A 195 -20.27 -16.75 -17.97
N GLN A 196 -20.37 -18.05 -17.84
CA GLN A 196 -20.95 -18.69 -16.65
C GLN A 196 -20.05 -18.51 -15.41
N MET A 197 -18.79 -18.10 -15.61
CA MET A 197 -17.80 -17.88 -14.54
C MET A 197 -17.19 -16.48 -14.66
N LEU A 198 -17.13 -15.78 -13.55
CA LEU A 198 -16.45 -14.48 -13.39
C LEU A 198 -14.99 -14.69 -13.06
N GLU A 199 -14.11 -13.93 -13.68
CA GLU A 199 -12.70 -13.94 -13.35
C GLU A 199 -12.40 -12.87 -12.27
N VAL A 200 -11.70 -13.30 -11.21
CA VAL A 200 -11.28 -12.45 -10.09
C VAL A 200 -9.75 -12.45 -10.05
N ARG A 201 -9.12 -11.29 -10.25
CA ARG A 201 -7.66 -11.14 -10.24
C ARG A 201 -7.24 -10.23 -9.11
N GLY A 202 -6.41 -10.74 -8.21
CA GLY A 202 -5.89 -10.03 -7.06
C GLY A 202 -4.42 -9.65 -7.20
N LYS A 203 -4.09 -8.44 -6.74
CA LYS A 203 -2.72 -7.96 -6.53
C LYS A 203 -2.61 -7.50 -5.09
N LEU A 204 -1.77 -8.18 -4.32
CA LEU A 204 -1.54 -7.93 -2.91
C LEU A 204 -0.13 -7.37 -2.73
N GLN A 205 0.01 -6.37 -1.88
CA GLN A 205 1.30 -5.78 -1.54
C GLN A 205 1.38 -5.51 -0.04
N VAL A 206 2.44 -5.99 0.56
CA VAL A 206 2.74 -5.79 1.99
C VAL A 206 4.05 -5.04 2.11
N GLY A 207 4.01 -3.92 2.81
CA GLY A 207 5.19 -3.15 3.16
C GLY A 207 5.40 -3.15 4.66
N ALA A 208 6.64 -3.32 5.12
CA ALA A 208 7.02 -3.13 6.50
C ALA A 208 8.36 -2.42 6.58
N HIS A 209 8.47 -1.47 7.50
CA HIS A 209 9.71 -0.76 7.79
C HIS A 209 9.97 -0.82 9.30
N TYR A 210 11.12 -1.39 9.65
CA TYR A 210 11.60 -1.50 11.03
C TYR A 210 12.95 -0.80 11.16
N TYR A 211 13.08 0.14 12.11
CA TYR A 211 14.22 1.04 12.19
C TYR A 211 14.77 1.28 13.61
N GLU A 212 14.53 0.36 14.58
CA GLU A 212 15.04 0.50 15.96
C GLU A 212 16.56 0.37 16.03
N GLU A 213 17.13 -0.71 15.49
CA GLU A 213 18.59 -0.96 15.53
C GLU A 213 19.21 -1.07 14.13
N GLY A 214 18.53 -0.52 13.16
CA GLY A 214 18.94 -0.60 11.76
C GLY A 214 17.85 -0.08 10.84
N ASN A 215 17.97 -0.35 9.56
CA ASN A 215 16.96 -0.02 8.56
C ASN A 215 16.62 -1.30 7.79
N VAL A 216 15.49 -1.91 8.12
CA VAL A 216 14.98 -3.10 7.43
C VAL A 216 13.67 -2.74 6.76
N GLN A 217 13.65 -2.80 5.45
CA GLN A 217 12.46 -2.61 4.64
C GLN A 217 12.07 -3.93 3.97
N LEU A 218 10.82 -4.31 4.10
CA LEU A 218 10.20 -5.42 3.40
C LEU A 218 9.16 -4.84 2.44
N ASP A 219 9.24 -5.20 1.18
CA ASP A 219 8.18 -5.00 0.19
C ASP A 219 7.92 -6.35 -0.49
N ALA A 220 6.77 -6.92 -0.20
CA ALA A 220 6.37 -8.22 -0.72
C ALA A 220 5.12 -8.07 -1.57
N LYS A 221 5.12 -8.68 -2.76
CA LYS A 221 4.02 -8.63 -3.74
C LYS A 221 3.56 -10.04 -4.07
N HIS A 222 2.27 -10.18 -4.23
CA HIS A 222 1.64 -11.43 -4.64
C HIS A 222 0.54 -11.15 -5.64
N GLU A 223 0.46 -11.97 -6.66
CA GLU A 223 -0.64 -11.96 -7.63
C GLU A 223 -1.37 -13.29 -7.56
N CYS A 224 -2.70 -13.24 -7.53
CA CYS A 224 -3.55 -14.41 -7.51
C CYS A 224 -4.69 -14.28 -8.50
N LYS A 225 -5.27 -15.42 -8.84
CA LYS A 225 -6.35 -15.50 -9.81
C LYS A 225 -7.32 -16.60 -9.39
N ASP A 226 -8.59 -16.28 -9.43
CA ASP A 226 -9.67 -17.21 -9.14
C ASP A 226 -10.87 -16.94 -10.05
N ALA A 227 -11.91 -17.74 -9.93
CA ALA A 227 -13.13 -17.57 -10.68
C ALA A 227 -14.36 -18.02 -9.86
N THR A 228 -15.48 -17.35 -10.08
CA THR A 228 -16.75 -17.72 -9.46
C THR A 228 -17.87 -17.72 -10.49
N ILE A 229 -19.04 -18.24 -10.13
CA ILE A 229 -20.18 -18.33 -11.02
C ILE A 229 -20.91 -16.99 -11.01
N PHE A 230 -21.35 -16.53 -12.19
CA PHE A 230 -22.22 -15.36 -12.30
C PHE A 230 -23.61 -15.69 -11.74
N GLN A 231 -24.06 -14.87 -10.80
CA GLN A 231 -25.31 -15.04 -10.04
C GLN A 231 -25.96 -13.69 -9.80
N ALA A 232 -27.00 -13.68 -8.97
CA ALA A 232 -27.57 -12.42 -8.47
C ALA A 232 -26.52 -11.59 -7.70
N PRO A 233 -26.69 -10.26 -7.59
CA PRO A 233 -25.72 -9.36 -6.96
C PRO A 233 -25.25 -9.81 -5.58
N ASP A 234 -26.18 -10.19 -4.70
CA ASP A 234 -25.85 -10.63 -3.33
C ASP A 234 -25.03 -11.94 -3.32
N ASP A 235 -25.37 -12.92 -4.16
CA ASP A 235 -24.65 -14.19 -4.25
C ASP A 235 -23.25 -14.02 -4.85
N CYS A 236 -23.12 -13.15 -5.86
CA CYS A 236 -21.82 -12.73 -6.40
C CYS A 236 -20.98 -12.05 -5.34
N ALA A 237 -21.54 -11.12 -4.58
CA ALA A 237 -20.86 -10.37 -3.53
C ALA A 237 -20.29 -11.31 -2.47
N ILE A 238 -21.09 -12.25 -1.97
CA ILE A 238 -20.65 -13.24 -0.97
C ILE A 238 -19.52 -14.12 -1.53
N SER A 239 -19.68 -14.61 -2.77
CA SER A 239 -18.68 -15.47 -3.40
C SER A 239 -17.35 -14.76 -3.61
N ILE A 240 -17.38 -13.53 -4.13
CA ILE A 240 -16.19 -12.70 -4.37
C ILE A 240 -15.51 -12.34 -3.05
N ALA A 241 -16.27 -11.91 -2.05
CA ALA A 241 -15.73 -11.59 -0.72
C ALA A 241 -15.05 -12.80 -0.06
N ASN A 242 -15.59 -14.01 -0.24
CA ASN A 242 -14.96 -15.24 0.26
C ASN A 242 -13.66 -15.58 -0.50
N ILE A 243 -13.60 -15.37 -1.82
CA ILE A 243 -12.39 -15.54 -2.61
C ILE A 243 -11.30 -14.57 -2.11
N ILE A 244 -11.63 -13.29 -1.94
CA ILE A 244 -10.71 -12.28 -1.43
C ILE A 244 -10.20 -12.68 -0.05
N ARG A 245 -11.08 -13.00 0.87
CA ARG A 245 -10.74 -13.45 2.23
C ARG A 245 -9.81 -14.66 2.23
N HIS A 246 -10.07 -15.65 1.39
CA HIS A 246 -9.27 -16.86 1.30
C HIS A 246 -7.84 -16.56 0.84
N HIS A 247 -7.68 -15.86 -0.28
CA HIS A 247 -6.35 -15.56 -0.82
C HIS A 247 -5.55 -14.61 0.07
N GLU A 248 -6.19 -13.64 0.69
CA GLU A 248 -5.51 -12.74 1.63
C GLU A 248 -5.04 -13.47 2.89
N ALA A 249 -5.85 -14.39 3.43
CA ALA A 249 -5.47 -15.23 4.58
C ALA A 249 -4.32 -16.18 4.23
N GLU A 250 -4.39 -16.87 3.09
CA GLU A 250 -3.33 -17.77 2.62
C GLU A 250 -2.00 -17.03 2.41
N TYR A 251 -2.07 -15.82 1.84
CA TYR A 251 -0.87 -15.00 1.66
C TYR A 251 -0.27 -14.55 2.99
N LEU A 252 -1.08 -14.12 3.96
CA LEU A 252 -0.63 -13.78 5.31
C LEU A 252 0.06 -14.94 5.99
N GLU A 253 -0.52 -16.13 5.95
CA GLU A 253 0.08 -17.35 6.52
C GLU A 253 1.44 -17.67 5.86
N SER A 254 1.52 -17.51 4.54
CA SER A 254 2.76 -17.72 3.79
C SER A 254 3.86 -16.71 4.16
N LEU A 255 3.48 -15.45 4.41
CA LEU A 255 4.40 -14.40 4.87
C LEU A 255 4.90 -14.68 6.28
N GLU A 256 4.03 -15.09 7.21
CA GLU A 256 4.41 -15.47 8.57
C GLU A 256 5.37 -16.66 8.59
N ALA A 257 5.09 -17.69 7.80
CA ALA A 257 5.95 -18.84 7.65
C ALA A 257 7.32 -18.44 7.06
N SER A 258 7.34 -17.60 6.04
CA SER A 258 8.56 -17.07 5.41
C SER A 258 9.36 -16.23 6.40
N TYR A 259 8.71 -15.34 7.13
CA TYR A 259 9.35 -14.50 8.15
C TYR A 259 9.95 -15.32 9.29
N SER A 260 9.24 -16.33 9.76
CA SER A 260 9.72 -17.24 10.82
C SER A 260 10.95 -18.02 10.39
N ASN A 261 11.10 -18.34 9.11
CA ASN A 261 12.24 -19.06 8.55
C ASN A 261 13.44 -18.16 8.17
N LEU A 262 13.23 -16.83 8.01
CA LEU A 262 14.29 -15.87 7.64
C LEU A 262 15.51 -15.88 8.58
N PRO A 263 15.37 -15.92 9.93
CA PRO A 263 16.50 -15.97 10.84
C PRO A 263 17.39 -17.18 10.63
N ASP A 264 16.78 -18.34 10.33
CA ASP A 264 17.50 -19.60 10.22
C ASP A 264 18.14 -19.87 8.86
N THR A 265 17.66 -19.22 7.82
CA THR A 265 18.15 -19.38 6.45
C THR A 265 18.90 -18.13 5.95
N THR A 266 18.15 -17.11 5.57
CA THR A 266 18.67 -15.94 4.83
C THR A 266 19.56 -15.04 5.67
N PHE A 267 19.11 -14.65 6.88
CA PHE A 267 19.93 -13.78 7.74
C PHE A 267 21.15 -14.49 8.29
N LYS A 268 21.05 -15.79 8.55
CA LYS A 268 22.18 -16.61 8.98
C LYS A 268 23.26 -16.71 7.90
N ASP A 269 22.85 -16.85 6.65
CA ASP A 269 23.77 -16.90 5.50
C ASP A 269 24.35 -15.52 5.17
N LEU A 270 23.57 -14.45 5.23
CA LEU A 270 24.06 -13.07 5.04
C LEU A 270 25.04 -12.65 6.14
N ARG A 271 24.77 -12.99 7.41
CA ARG A 271 25.65 -12.69 8.54
C ARG A 271 26.92 -13.51 8.57
N ARG A 272 26.98 -14.65 7.86
CA ARG A 272 28.12 -15.56 7.83
C ARG A 272 29.17 -15.23 6.79
N LYS A 273 28.91 -14.30 5.87
CA LYS A 273 29.84 -13.93 4.80
C LYS A 273 30.41 -12.55 5.03
N LEU A 274 31.74 -12.47 5.08
CA LEU A 274 32.44 -11.19 5.07
C LEU A 274 32.30 -10.53 3.70
N PRO A 275 32.03 -9.20 3.63
CA PRO A 275 31.71 -8.51 2.37
C PRO A 275 32.82 -8.57 1.32
N VAL A 276 34.09 -8.57 1.74
CA VAL A 276 35.24 -8.55 0.82
C VAL A 276 35.72 -9.94 0.48
N THR A 277 35.92 -10.78 1.49
CA THR A 277 36.49 -12.13 1.30
C THR A 277 35.45 -13.19 0.96
N ARG A 278 34.17 -12.92 1.19
CA ARG A 278 33.04 -13.87 1.09
C ARG A 278 33.23 -15.13 1.94
N THR A 279 34.13 -15.09 2.92
CA THR A 279 34.33 -16.18 3.86
C THR A 279 33.23 -16.20 4.89
N GLN A 280 32.88 -17.39 5.36
CA GLN A 280 31.87 -17.54 6.44
C GLN A 280 32.48 -17.06 7.76
N PHE A 281 31.78 -16.16 8.44
CA PHE A 281 32.18 -15.69 9.76
C PHE A 281 31.39 -16.47 10.83
N PRO A 282 32.06 -17.10 11.80
CA PRO A 282 31.40 -17.94 12.83
C PRO A 282 30.78 -17.06 13.94
N TRP A 283 29.69 -16.41 13.66
CA TRP A 283 28.98 -15.52 14.59
C TRP A 283 28.61 -16.15 15.92
N HIS A 284 28.38 -17.48 15.96
CA HIS A 284 28.09 -18.18 17.21
C HIS A 284 29.22 -18.06 18.23
N ASN A 285 30.47 -18.09 17.79
CA ASN A 285 31.61 -17.96 18.67
C ASN A 285 31.72 -16.56 19.24
N THR A 286 31.33 -15.53 18.44
CA THR A 286 31.38 -14.12 18.83
C THR A 286 30.29 -13.79 19.83
N LEU A 287 29.05 -14.28 19.59
CA LEU A 287 27.91 -14.10 20.51
C LEU A 287 28.16 -14.78 21.86
N GLN A 288 28.69 -16.01 21.86
CA GLN A 288 29.07 -16.71 23.11
C GLN A 288 30.17 -15.95 23.87
N PHE A 289 31.14 -15.36 23.15
CA PHE A 289 32.19 -14.58 23.80
C PHE A 289 31.67 -13.28 24.42
N SER A 290 30.77 -12.57 23.75
CA SER A 290 30.11 -11.36 24.27
C SER A 290 29.27 -11.68 25.50
N LEU A 291 28.37 -12.67 25.40
CA LEU A 291 27.49 -13.07 26.49
C LEU A 291 28.29 -13.52 27.73
N THR A 292 29.35 -14.31 27.54
CA THR A 292 30.18 -14.81 28.66
C THR A 292 30.92 -13.63 29.31
N ARG A 293 31.38 -12.66 28.55
CA ARG A 293 32.10 -11.50 29.04
C ARG A 293 31.19 -10.53 29.80
N ASP A 294 29.98 -10.34 29.30
CA ASP A 294 28.98 -9.47 29.95
C ASP A 294 28.46 -10.12 31.25
N ILE A 295 28.20 -11.41 31.24
CA ILE A 295 27.82 -12.18 32.46
C ILE A 295 28.97 -12.17 33.50
N GLN A 296 30.22 -12.27 33.07
CA GLN A 296 31.36 -12.20 33.99
C GLN A 296 31.49 -10.81 34.62
N LYS A 297 31.23 -9.76 33.87
CA LYS A 297 31.21 -8.38 34.40
C LYS A 297 30.06 -8.14 35.39
N GLU A 298 28.85 -8.63 35.08
CA GLU A 298 27.70 -8.48 35.97
C GLU A 298 27.83 -9.31 37.25
N LEU A 299 28.51 -10.43 37.18
CA LEU A 299 28.74 -11.29 38.35
C LEU A 299 30.00 -10.90 39.15
N GLY A 300 30.72 -9.87 38.74
CA GLY A 300 31.92 -9.39 39.48
C GLY A 300 33.04 -10.43 39.55
N ILE A 301 33.15 -11.34 38.58
CA ILE A 301 34.15 -12.43 38.54
C ILE A 301 35.40 -11.96 37.70
N ASP A 302 35.71 -10.72 37.69
CA ASP A 302 36.97 -10.24 37.10
C ASP A 302 38.07 -10.43 38.16
N LYS A 303 38.96 -11.37 37.85
CA LYS A 303 40.24 -11.52 38.52
C LYS A 303 41.32 -10.77 37.77
#